data_de9334c2568730f9be7e478e61dec049
#
_entry.id   de9334c2568730f9be7e478e61dec049
#
_cell.length_a   1.000
_cell.length_b   1.000
_cell.length_c   1.000
_cell.angle_alpha   90.00
_cell.angle_beta   90.00
_cell.angle_gamma   90.00
#
_symmetry.space_group_name_H-M   'P 1'
#
loop_
_entity.id
_entity.type
_entity.pdbx_description
1 polymer ?
#
loop_
_entity_poly.entity_id
_entity_poly.type
_entity_poly.pdbx_seq_one_letter_code
_entity_poly.pdbx_strand_id
1 'polypeptide(L)'
;MTPFPTPALLLDQQLPTASGSEGLGGERMGFAQVDGAALTAITDLYREVMPAGGAVLDVMSSWVSHLPPEVDYRRVVGLGTDACTLSENPFLDEWRVQDLNRDPHLNFAGEEFDGAAICGAVQHFTRPAEVIREIGRVLKPGSPLVVTFSNRCLCTPATGCWRLFDETGQLGLVARYFAEAGNWTDIRCLDRTPLGEGAPVYAVIAKSAGPVGACD
;
A
#
# COMPACT_ATOMS: atom_id res chain seq x y z
N MET A 1 0.29 25.09 -8.15
CA MET A 1 0.00 23.67 -7.94
C MET A 1 -0.86 23.21 -9.12
N THR A 2 -0.30 22.46 -10.03
CA THR A 2 -1.06 21.87 -11.14
C THR A 2 -1.90 20.74 -10.54
N PRO A 3 -3.22 20.70 -10.76
CA PRO A 3 -4.04 19.61 -10.24
C PRO A 3 -3.60 18.30 -10.91
N PHE A 4 -3.44 17.24 -10.12
CA PHE A 4 -3.21 15.90 -10.66
C PHE A 4 -4.38 15.51 -11.57
N PRO A 5 -4.11 14.81 -12.68
CA PRO A 5 -5.17 14.34 -13.55
C PRO A 5 -6.13 13.44 -12.77
N THR A 6 -7.41 13.58 -13.04
CA THR A 6 -8.46 12.76 -12.43
C THR A 6 -8.18 11.28 -12.73
N PRO A 7 -8.40 10.35 -11.81
CA PRO A 7 -8.15 8.91 -12.01
C PRO A 7 -8.74 8.34 -13.32
N ALA A 8 -9.89 8.87 -13.77
CA ALA A 8 -10.52 8.49 -15.02
C ALA A 8 -9.67 8.75 -16.28
N LEU A 9 -8.82 9.78 -16.27
CA LEU A 9 -7.93 10.11 -17.41
C LEU A 9 -6.68 9.20 -17.46
N LEU A 10 -6.34 8.55 -16.35
CA LEU A 10 -5.18 7.67 -16.24
C LEU A 10 -5.52 6.19 -16.57
N LEU A 11 -6.81 5.87 -16.65
CA LEU A 11 -7.29 4.49 -16.89
C LEU A 11 -7.15 4.02 -18.35
N ASP A 12 -6.83 4.92 -19.30
CA ASP A 12 -6.82 4.62 -20.73
C ASP A 12 -5.47 4.06 -21.26
N GLN A 13 -4.48 3.85 -20.37
CA GLN A 13 -3.18 3.31 -20.76
C GLN A 13 -3.18 1.77 -20.68
N GLN A 14 -2.84 1.10 -21.78
CA GLN A 14 -2.68 -0.36 -21.81
C GLN A 14 -1.46 -0.78 -21.00
N LEU A 15 -1.66 -1.68 -20.02
CA LEU A 15 -0.59 -2.26 -19.22
C LEU A 15 0.20 -3.30 -20.02
N PRO A 16 1.54 -3.25 -19.99
CA PRO A 16 2.35 -4.38 -20.46
C PRO A 16 2.19 -5.57 -19.48
N THR A 17 2.07 -6.76 -20.02
CA THR A 17 1.99 -7.99 -19.23
C THR A 17 3.33 -8.29 -18.56
N ALA A 18 3.33 -8.44 -17.23
CA ALA A 18 4.53 -8.78 -16.47
C ALA A 18 4.92 -10.25 -16.71
N SER A 19 6.14 -10.49 -17.16
CA SER A 19 6.74 -11.83 -17.19
C SER A 19 7.91 -11.91 -16.23
N GLY A 20 7.83 -12.81 -15.25
CA GLY A 20 8.94 -13.32 -14.46
C GLY A 20 9.07 -12.77 -13.05
N SER A 21 8.83 -13.62 -12.05
CA SER A 21 9.22 -13.43 -10.67
C SER A 21 10.41 -14.32 -10.34
N GLU A 22 11.61 -13.75 -10.18
CA GLU A 22 12.69 -14.42 -9.45
C GLU A 22 12.51 -14.11 -7.96
N GLY A 23 12.66 -15.15 -7.12
CA GLY A 23 12.36 -15.09 -5.70
C GLY A 23 13.17 -14.02 -4.97
N LEU A 24 12.48 -13.21 -4.20
CA LEU A 24 13.05 -12.18 -3.33
C LEU A 24 13.68 -12.86 -2.11
N GLY A 25 14.98 -13.17 -2.20
CA GLY A 25 15.76 -13.65 -1.06
C GLY A 25 16.20 -12.51 -0.17
N GLY A 26 15.80 -12.52 1.09
CA GLY A 26 16.50 -12.08 2.28
C GLY A 26 17.07 -10.67 2.40
N GLU A 27 16.87 -9.74 1.48
CA GLU A 27 17.29 -8.35 1.66
C GLU A 27 16.20 -7.56 2.40
N ARG A 28 16.61 -6.75 3.38
CA ARG A 28 15.73 -5.88 4.18
C ARG A 28 14.94 -4.97 3.25
N MET A 29 13.75 -5.43 2.84
CA MET A 29 12.80 -4.64 2.07
C MET A 29 12.16 -3.60 3.00
N GLY A 30 12.29 -2.34 2.65
CA GLY A 30 11.65 -1.23 3.37
C GLY A 30 12.15 0.11 2.86
N PHE A 31 11.48 1.16 3.26
CA PHE A 31 11.86 2.54 3.05
C PHE A 31 13.20 2.95 3.73
N ALA A 32 14.08 2.01 4.08
CA ALA A 32 15.34 2.24 4.78
C ALA A 32 16.30 3.23 4.07
N GLN A 33 15.99 3.64 2.85
CA GLN A 33 16.72 4.64 2.07
C GLN A 33 15.95 5.94 1.84
N VAL A 34 14.77 6.07 2.45
CA VAL A 34 13.98 7.30 2.45
C VAL A 34 14.43 8.14 3.63
N ASP A 35 14.70 9.41 3.39
CA ASP A 35 15.14 10.34 4.43
C ASP A 35 14.06 10.64 5.49
N GLY A 36 14.47 11.22 6.61
CA GLY A 36 13.57 11.50 7.74
C GLY A 36 12.39 12.42 7.38
N ALA A 37 12.57 13.33 6.41
CA ALA A 37 11.48 14.22 5.99
C ALA A 37 10.37 13.44 5.26
N ALA A 38 10.74 12.51 4.40
CA ALA A 38 9.78 11.66 3.71
C ALA A 38 9.07 10.68 4.67
N LEU A 39 9.80 10.12 5.65
CA LEU A 39 9.18 9.29 6.69
C LEU A 39 8.17 10.09 7.53
N THR A 40 8.49 11.33 7.88
CA THR A 40 7.57 12.24 8.56
C THR A 40 6.31 12.48 7.73
N ALA A 41 6.46 12.76 6.42
CA ALA A 41 5.31 12.97 5.54
C ALA A 41 4.39 11.74 5.43
N ILE A 42 4.95 10.53 5.45
CA ILE A 42 4.17 9.27 5.49
C ILE A 42 3.42 9.13 6.82
N THR A 43 4.12 9.36 7.94
CA THR A 43 3.52 9.29 9.28
C THR A 43 2.41 10.32 9.45
N ASP A 44 2.60 11.56 8.95
CA ASP A 44 1.58 12.60 8.96
C ASP A 44 0.35 12.21 8.13
N LEU A 45 0.57 11.60 6.97
CA LEU A 45 -0.53 11.09 6.16
C LEU A 45 -1.32 10.00 6.88
N TYR A 46 -0.63 9.07 7.54
CA TYR A 46 -1.29 8.03 8.32
C TYR A 46 -2.06 8.61 9.51
N ARG A 47 -1.52 9.64 10.18
CA ARG A 47 -2.22 10.37 11.25
C ARG A 47 -3.51 11.03 10.78
N GLU A 48 -3.54 11.54 9.53
CA GLU A 48 -4.73 12.17 8.94
C GLU A 48 -5.81 11.15 8.57
N VAL A 49 -5.42 9.93 8.19
CA VAL A 49 -6.32 9.00 7.48
C VAL A 49 -6.66 7.75 8.29
N MET A 50 -5.70 7.22 9.07
CA MET A 50 -5.92 5.97 9.81
C MET A 50 -6.81 6.21 11.04
N PRO A 51 -7.81 5.35 11.28
CA PRO A 51 -8.75 5.52 12.39
C PRO A 51 -8.08 5.21 13.74
N ALA A 52 -7.96 6.20 14.61
CA ALA A 52 -7.55 5.99 16.00
C ALA A 52 -8.50 4.99 16.70
N GLY A 53 -7.94 4.11 17.53
CA GLY A 53 -8.69 3.04 18.19
C GLY A 53 -9.14 1.89 17.28
N GLY A 54 -8.82 1.95 15.99
CA GLY A 54 -9.16 0.92 15.00
C GLY A 54 -8.21 -0.27 14.99
N ALA A 55 -8.62 -1.35 14.32
CA ALA A 55 -7.72 -2.44 13.92
C ALA A 55 -7.11 -2.09 12.56
N VAL A 56 -5.78 -2.13 12.45
CA VAL A 56 -5.03 -1.75 11.24
C VAL A 56 -4.26 -2.95 10.69
N LEU A 57 -4.29 -3.12 9.37
CA LEU A 57 -3.51 -4.11 8.64
C LEU A 57 -2.32 -3.41 7.95
N ASP A 58 -1.10 -3.73 8.38
CA ASP A 58 0.14 -3.26 7.76
C ASP A 58 0.63 -4.31 6.75
N VAL A 59 0.37 -4.06 5.46
CA VAL A 59 0.59 -5.00 4.36
C VAL A 59 1.98 -4.83 3.78
N MET A 60 2.70 -5.93 3.60
CA MET A 60 4.13 -5.96 3.27
C MET A 60 4.97 -5.26 4.34
N SER A 61 4.56 -5.46 5.59
CA SER A 61 5.25 -4.94 6.77
C SER A 61 6.66 -5.53 6.91
N SER A 62 7.49 -4.81 7.62
CA SER A 62 8.87 -5.22 7.91
C SER A 62 9.21 -4.92 9.38
N TRP A 63 10.47 -4.61 9.70
CA TRP A 63 10.95 -4.30 11.05
C TRP A 63 10.42 -2.98 11.63
N VAL A 64 9.73 -2.14 10.83
CA VAL A 64 9.11 -0.89 11.26
C VAL A 64 7.82 -0.63 10.49
N SER A 65 6.79 -0.18 11.21
CA SER A 65 5.60 0.45 10.64
C SER A 65 5.76 1.97 10.76
N HIS A 66 5.24 2.70 9.79
CA HIS A 66 5.29 4.17 9.81
C HIS A 66 4.01 4.78 10.41
N LEU A 67 3.29 3.99 11.19
CA LEU A 67 2.14 4.47 11.95
C LEU A 67 2.55 5.51 12.99
N PRO A 68 1.75 6.54 13.25
CA PRO A 68 2.07 7.55 14.25
C PRO A 68 2.13 6.94 15.66
N PRO A 69 3.26 7.11 16.39
CA PRO A 69 3.48 6.40 17.66
C PRO A 69 2.62 6.91 18.82
N GLU A 70 2.03 8.09 18.69
CA GLU A 70 1.15 8.68 19.68
C GLU A 70 -0.32 8.30 19.49
N VAL A 71 -0.66 7.58 18.42
CA VAL A 71 -2.04 7.14 18.15
C VAL A 71 -2.22 5.72 18.65
N ASP A 72 -3.15 5.55 19.57
CA ASP A 72 -3.52 4.23 20.05
C ASP A 72 -4.37 3.50 19.01
N TYR A 73 -3.92 2.33 18.60
CA TYR A 73 -4.68 1.39 17.78
C TYR A 73 -5.11 0.21 18.65
N ARG A 74 -6.33 -0.28 18.43
CA ARG A 74 -6.84 -1.45 19.17
C ARG A 74 -6.05 -2.71 18.84
N ARG A 75 -5.56 -2.83 17.62
CA ARG A 75 -4.80 -3.96 17.09
C ARG A 75 -4.07 -3.54 15.83
N VAL A 76 -2.79 -3.88 15.73
CA VAL A 76 -1.99 -3.73 14.51
C VAL A 76 -1.50 -5.10 14.07
N VAL A 77 -1.87 -5.51 12.87
CA VAL A 77 -1.46 -6.81 12.29
C VAL A 77 -0.52 -6.58 11.12
N GLY A 78 0.69 -7.12 11.23
CA GLY A 78 1.68 -7.11 10.14
C GLY A 78 1.53 -8.30 9.21
N LEU A 79 1.60 -8.07 7.91
CA LEU A 79 1.70 -9.11 6.90
C LEU A 79 2.95 -8.88 6.07
N GLY A 80 3.86 -9.84 6.03
CA GLY A 80 5.14 -9.71 5.31
C GLY A 80 5.72 -11.06 4.92
N THR A 81 6.91 -11.06 4.33
CA THR A 81 7.55 -12.29 3.81
C THR A 81 8.62 -12.87 4.71
N ASP A 82 9.05 -12.13 5.75
CA ASP A 82 10.14 -12.54 6.65
C ASP A 82 9.72 -12.45 8.12
N ALA A 83 9.67 -13.60 8.79
CA ALA A 83 9.32 -13.73 10.20
C ALA A 83 10.26 -12.95 11.13
N CYS A 84 11.57 -12.91 10.82
CA CYS A 84 12.55 -12.22 11.66
C CYS A 84 12.30 -10.72 11.69
N THR A 85 12.13 -10.12 10.52
CA THR A 85 11.86 -8.67 10.41
C THR A 85 10.53 -8.28 11.04
N LEU A 86 9.48 -9.11 10.86
CA LEU A 86 8.18 -8.85 11.47
C LEU A 86 8.23 -8.93 12.99
N SER A 87 8.96 -9.89 13.55
CA SER A 87 9.09 -10.05 15.01
C SER A 87 9.86 -8.92 15.70
N GLU A 88 10.66 -8.16 14.95
CA GLU A 88 11.40 -6.98 15.43
C GLU A 88 10.56 -5.69 15.41
N ASN A 89 9.37 -5.71 14.78
CA ASN A 89 8.56 -4.52 14.64
C ASN A 89 7.74 -4.22 15.91
N PRO A 90 8.05 -3.15 16.65
CA PRO A 90 7.42 -2.85 17.93
C PRO A 90 5.97 -2.36 17.81
N PHE A 91 5.50 -2.06 16.61
CA PHE A 91 4.12 -1.62 16.37
C PHE A 91 3.13 -2.77 16.22
N LEU A 92 3.64 -4.00 15.96
CA LEU A 92 2.76 -5.13 15.66
C LEU A 92 2.33 -5.85 16.94
N ASP A 93 1.02 -6.00 17.12
CA ASP A 93 0.45 -6.90 18.13
C ASP A 93 0.49 -8.36 17.65
N GLU A 94 0.33 -8.55 16.33
CA GLU A 94 0.34 -9.84 15.66
C GLU A 94 0.98 -9.70 14.28
N TRP A 95 1.52 -10.80 13.77
CA TRP A 95 2.03 -10.83 12.40
C TRP A 95 1.82 -12.21 11.74
N ARG A 96 1.81 -12.20 10.41
CA ARG A 96 1.73 -13.40 9.58
C ARG A 96 2.74 -13.33 8.44
N VAL A 97 3.34 -14.48 8.13
CA VAL A 97 4.25 -14.62 6.99
C VAL A 97 3.44 -15.10 5.80
N GLN A 98 3.41 -14.29 4.75
CA GLN A 98 2.72 -14.64 3.51
C GLN A 98 3.37 -13.91 2.32
N ASP A 99 3.59 -14.63 1.23
CA ASP A 99 4.00 -14.04 -0.06
C ASP A 99 2.74 -13.80 -0.92
N LEU A 100 2.33 -12.55 -1.00
CA LEU A 100 1.14 -12.13 -1.75
C LEU A 100 1.27 -12.29 -3.27
N ASN A 101 2.48 -12.49 -3.79
CA ASN A 101 2.69 -12.82 -5.19
C ASN A 101 2.38 -14.29 -5.50
N ARG A 102 2.52 -15.16 -4.51
CA ARG A 102 2.16 -16.58 -4.62
C ARG A 102 0.70 -16.82 -4.29
N ASP A 103 0.24 -16.23 -3.20
CA ASP A 103 -1.15 -16.33 -2.75
C ASP A 103 -1.67 -14.96 -2.31
N PRO A 104 -2.48 -14.26 -3.13
CA PRO A 104 -3.06 -12.97 -2.78
C PRO A 104 -4.22 -13.09 -1.78
N HIS A 105 -4.76 -14.30 -1.54
CA HIS A 105 -5.88 -14.50 -0.62
C HIS A 105 -5.44 -14.28 0.83
N LEU A 106 -6.11 -13.35 1.52
CA LEU A 106 -5.82 -13.02 2.91
C LEU A 106 -6.63 -13.91 3.86
N ASN A 107 -5.93 -14.68 4.71
CA ASN A 107 -6.58 -15.54 5.69
C ASN A 107 -7.10 -14.73 6.90
N PHE A 108 -7.97 -13.77 6.63
CA PHE A 108 -8.72 -12.95 7.59
C PHE A 108 -10.21 -12.96 7.24
N ALA A 109 -11.04 -12.72 8.23
CA ALA A 109 -12.47 -12.57 8.01
C ALA A 109 -12.75 -11.33 7.14
N GLY A 110 -13.89 -11.32 6.46
CA GLY A 110 -14.38 -10.09 5.83
C GLY A 110 -14.69 -9.03 6.89
N GLU A 111 -14.43 -7.76 6.55
CA GLU A 111 -14.74 -6.61 7.42
C GLU A 111 -14.05 -6.65 8.81
N GLU A 112 -12.85 -7.25 8.88
CA GLU A 112 -12.11 -7.39 10.14
C GLU A 112 -11.37 -6.11 10.55
N PHE A 113 -10.87 -5.32 9.57
CA PHE A 113 -10.02 -4.17 9.82
C PHE A 113 -10.71 -2.84 9.55
N ASP A 114 -10.30 -1.82 10.33
CA ASP A 114 -10.78 -0.45 10.25
C ASP A 114 -9.88 0.42 9.33
N GLY A 115 -8.73 -0.07 8.92
CA GLY A 115 -7.82 0.58 7.97
C GLY A 115 -6.68 -0.34 7.54
N ALA A 116 -6.05 -0.03 6.41
CA ALA A 116 -4.86 -0.75 5.95
C ALA A 116 -3.83 0.19 5.31
N ALA A 117 -2.55 -0.19 5.39
CA ALA A 117 -1.44 0.51 4.77
C ALA A 117 -0.59 -0.42 3.91
N ILE A 118 -0.06 0.12 2.80
CA ILE A 118 1.03 -0.45 2.01
C ILE A 118 2.10 0.63 1.90
N CYS A 119 3.27 0.40 2.47
CA CYS A 119 4.36 1.37 2.45
C CYS A 119 5.53 0.87 1.60
N GLY A 120 5.80 1.53 0.47
CA GLY A 120 6.95 1.25 -0.39
C GLY A 120 7.03 -0.15 -0.99
N ALA A 121 5.90 -0.83 -1.12
CA ALA A 121 5.89 -2.23 -1.54
C ALA A 121 5.00 -2.52 -2.76
N VAL A 122 4.12 -1.60 -3.16
CA VAL A 122 3.14 -1.82 -4.25
C VAL A 122 3.81 -2.17 -5.58
N GLN A 123 5.00 -1.66 -5.84
CA GLN A 123 5.80 -1.92 -7.05
C GLN A 123 6.30 -3.38 -7.17
N HIS A 124 6.18 -4.18 -6.11
CA HIS A 124 6.63 -5.57 -6.08
C HIS A 124 5.50 -6.57 -6.33
N PHE A 125 4.26 -6.13 -6.40
CA PHE A 125 3.14 -7.02 -6.66
C PHE A 125 3.08 -7.44 -8.14
N THR A 126 2.98 -8.74 -8.36
CA THR A 126 2.77 -9.34 -9.69
C THR A 126 1.28 -9.45 -10.04
N ARG A 127 0.41 -9.45 -9.02
CA ARG A 127 -1.06 -9.50 -9.14
C ARG A 127 -1.72 -8.40 -8.29
N PRO A 128 -1.38 -7.10 -8.55
CA PRO A 128 -1.76 -6.01 -7.65
C PRO A 128 -3.27 -5.84 -7.48
N ALA A 129 -4.06 -6.00 -8.55
CA ALA A 129 -5.50 -5.86 -8.47
C ALA A 129 -6.16 -6.95 -7.60
N GLU A 130 -5.63 -8.19 -7.62
CA GLU A 130 -6.12 -9.27 -6.76
C GLU A 130 -5.79 -9.00 -5.29
N VAL A 131 -4.55 -8.58 -5.00
CA VAL A 131 -4.13 -8.21 -3.63
C VAL A 131 -4.98 -7.06 -3.10
N ILE A 132 -5.16 -6.00 -3.88
CA ILE A 132 -5.97 -4.84 -3.50
C ILE A 132 -7.43 -5.23 -3.30
N ARG A 133 -7.99 -6.13 -4.13
CA ARG A 133 -9.35 -6.66 -3.93
C ARG A 133 -9.50 -7.41 -2.61
N GLU A 134 -8.53 -8.25 -2.26
CA GLU A 134 -8.55 -8.99 -1.00
C GLU A 134 -8.40 -8.07 0.22
N ILE A 135 -7.56 -7.03 0.13
CA ILE A 135 -7.49 -6.01 1.18
C ILE A 135 -8.84 -5.33 1.36
N GLY A 136 -9.54 -4.99 0.25
CA GLY A 136 -10.88 -4.40 0.32
C GLY A 136 -11.93 -5.33 0.93
N ARG A 137 -11.79 -6.66 0.76
CA ARG A 137 -12.67 -7.66 1.38
C ARG A 137 -12.53 -7.70 2.90
N VAL A 138 -11.29 -7.60 3.40
CA VAL A 138 -11.02 -7.68 4.84
C VAL A 138 -11.20 -6.35 5.56
N LEU A 139 -11.33 -5.25 4.84
CA LEU A 139 -11.66 -3.94 5.37
C LEU A 139 -13.17 -3.78 5.53
N LYS A 140 -13.59 -3.11 6.60
CA LYS A 140 -14.98 -2.67 6.78
C LYS A 140 -15.37 -1.66 5.69
N PRO A 141 -16.64 -1.60 5.30
CA PRO A 141 -17.12 -0.58 4.36
C PRO A 141 -16.75 0.83 4.83
N GLY A 142 -16.23 1.66 3.92
CA GLY A 142 -15.77 3.01 4.21
C GLY A 142 -14.38 3.12 4.81
N SER A 143 -13.74 2.01 5.21
CA SER A 143 -12.39 1.99 5.76
C SER A 143 -11.34 2.30 4.69
N PRO A 144 -10.27 3.05 5.04
CA PRO A 144 -9.24 3.46 4.09
C PRO A 144 -8.20 2.38 3.84
N LEU A 145 -7.71 2.30 2.60
CA LEU A 145 -6.39 1.77 2.26
C LEU A 145 -5.51 2.95 1.81
N VAL A 146 -4.34 3.06 2.41
CA VAL A 146 -3.32 4.04 2.03
C VAL A 146 -2.14 3.31 1.41
N VAL A 147 -1.84 3.59 0.15
CA VAL A 147 -0.67 3.06 -0.57
C VAL A 147 0.31 4.20 -0.76
N THR A 148 1.48 4.12 -0.12
CA THR A 148 2.55 5.11 -0.26
C THR A 148 3.76 4.53 -1.00
N PHE A 149 4.41 5.35 -1.81
CA PHE A 149 5.62 4.97 -2.54
C PHE A 149 6.49 6.20 -2.87
N SER A 150 7.74 5.92 -3.25
CA SER A 150 8.71 6.92 -3.70
C SER A 150 9.42 6.41 -4.95
N ASN A 151 9.75 7.33 -5.87
CA ASN A 151 10.55 6.99 -7.05
C ASN A 151 12.03 6.71 -6.72
N ARG A 152 12.49 7.07 -5.52
CA ARG A 152 13.87 6.83 -5.05
C ARG A 152 14.07 5.45 -4.40
N CYS A 153 13.00 4.71 -4.12
CA CYS A 153 13.06 3.36 -3.55
C CYS A 153 13.29 2.30 -4.64
N LEU A 154 14.48 2.28 -5.25
CA LEU A 154 14.80 1.40 -6.39
C LEU A 154 15.78 0.27 -6.04
N CYS A 155 15.99 -0.05 -4.76
CA CYS A 155 17.01 -1.02 -4.36
C CYS A 155 16.61 -2.47 -4.55
N THR A 156 15.35 -2.74 -4.86
CA THR A 156 14.84 -4.07 -5.19
C THR A 156 14.26 -4.10 -6.59
N PRO A 157 14.25 -5.24 -7.29
CA PRO A 157 13.65 -5.35 -8.61
C PRO A 157 12.15 -5.09 -8.54
N ALA A 158 11.75 -3.85 -8.83
CA ALA A 158 10.36 -3.54 -9.09
C ALA A 158 9.91 -4.30 -10.36
N THR A 159 8.62 -4.64 -10.44
CA THR A 159 8.05 -5.23 -11.65
C THR A 159 8.38 -4.37 -12.87
N GLY A 160 8.65 -4.99 -14.02
CA GLY A 160 9.18 -4.29 -15.19
C GLY A 160 8.34 -3.10 -15.65
N CYS A 161 7.00 -3.16 -15.47
CA CYS A 161 6.09 -2.07 -15.80
C CYS A 161 6.29 -0.82 -14.94
N TRP A 162 6.65 -0.97 -13.65
CA TRP A 162 6.84 0.16 -12.74
C TRP A 162 7.91 1.15 -13.23
N ARG A 163 8.99 0.63 -13.83
CA ARG A 163 10.12 1.43 -14.32
C ARG A 163 9.85 2.16 -15.63
N LEU A 164 8.76 1.82 -16.32
CA LEU A 164 8.38 2.46 -17.57
C LEU A 164 7.63 3.78 -17.38
N PHE A 165 7.18 4.04 -16.17
CA PHE A 165 6.37 5.22 -15.84
C PHE A 165 7.16 6.21 -14.99
N ASP A 166 6.91 7.51 -15.26
CA ASP A 166 7.23 8.60 -14.35
C ASP A 166 6.29 8.61 -13.13
N GLU A 167 6.47 9.56 -12.24
CA GLU A 167 5.70 9.65 -10.99
C GLU A 167 4.18 9.75 -11.24
N THR A 168 3.78 10.53 -12.24
CA THR A 168 2.37 10.69 -12.62
C THR A 168 1.81 9.38 -13.15
N GLY A 169 2.57 8.70 -13.99
CA GLY A 169 2.22 7.38 -14.51
C GLY A 169 2.15 6.32 -13.41
N GLN A 170 3.06 6.35 -12.42
CA GLN A 170 3.02 5.46 -11.26
C GLN A 170 1.78 5.68 -10.39
N LEU A 171 1.40 6.95 -10.13
CA LEU A 171 0.14 7.27 -9.45
C LEU A 171 -1.06 6.73 -10.22
N GLY A 172 -1.09 6.95 -11.54
CA GLY A 172 -2.14 6.42 -12.41
C GLY A 172 -2.20 4.90 -12.43
N LEU A 173 -1.04 4.24 -12.43
CA LEU A 173 -0.95 2.78 -12.38
C LEU A 173 -1.55 2.23 -11.07
N VAL A 174 -1.20 2.81 -9.93
CA VAL A 174 -1.77 2.39 -8.64
C VAL A 174 -3.27 2.66 -8.58
N ALA A 175 -3.74 3.84 -9.03
CA ALA A 175 -5.17 4.15 -9.11
C ALA A 175 -5.93 3.14 -10.00
N ARG A 176 -5.31 2.68 -11.08
CA ARG A 176 -5.86 1.64 -11.95
C ARG A 176 -6.00 0.29 -11.23
N TYR A 177 -5.04 -0.10 -10.39
CA TYR A 177 -5.17 -1.32 -9.60
C TYR A 177 -6.42 -1.31 -8.70
N PHE A 178 -6.74 -0.17 -8.10
CA PHE A 178 -7.98 0.00 -7.33
C PHE A 178 -9.23 -0.11 -8.20
N ALA A 179 -9.21 0.50 -9.39
CA ALA A 179 -10.34 0.42 -10.33
C ALA A 179 -10.57 -1.01 -10.84
N GLU A 180 -9.50 -1.75 -11.15
CA GLU A 180 -9.56 -3.16 -11.57
C GLU A 180 -9.97 -4.11 -10.44
N ALA A 181 -9.62 -3.78 -9.19
CA ALA A 181 -10.09 -4.50 -8.01
C ALA A 181 -11.61 -4.41 -7.85
N GLY A 182 -12.24 -3.28 -8.19
CA GLY A 182 -13.68 -3.11 -8.35
C GLY A 182 -14.47 -2.94 -7.05
N ASN A 183 -13.85 -3.03 -5.88
CA ASN A 183 -14.49 -2.90 -4.57
C ASN A 183 -14.00 -1.66 -3.79
N TRP A 184 -13.75 -0.57 -4.50
CA TRP A 184 -13.21 0.67 -3.94
C TRP A 184 -13.96 1.90 -4.42
N THR A 185 -14.03 2.91 -3.54
CA THR A 185 -14.61 4.22 -3.80
C THR A 185 -13.66 5.32 -3.35
N ASP A 186 -13.92 6.58 -3.72
CA ASP A 186 -13.15 7.76 -3.29
C ASP A 186 -11.64 7.62 -3.54
N ILE A 187 -11.25 7.15 -4.74
CA ILE A 187 -9.85 6.97 -5.12
C ILE A 187 -9.21 8.34 -5.32
N ARG A 188 -8.17 8.65 -4.54
CA ARG A 188 -7.46 9.93 -4.57
C ARG A 188 -5.96 9.73 -4.72
N CYS A 189 -5.35 10.46 -5.65
CA CYS A 189 -3.90 10.52 -5.84
C CYS A 189 -3.36 11.79 -5.16
N LEU A 190 -2.30 11.65 -4.37
CA LEU A 190 -1.73 12.72 -3.57
C LEU A 190 -0.22 12.81 -3.80
N ASP A 191 0.30 14.02 -3.88
CA ASP A 191 1.70 14.33 -3.70
C ASP A 191 1.90 14.81 -2.26
N ARG A 192 2.70 14.08 -1.50
CA ARG A 192 3.08 14.36 -0.12
C ARG A 192 4.56 14.63 0.02
N THR A 193 5.20 14.97 -1.11
CA THR A 193 6.62 15.33 -1.14
C THR A 193 6.90 16.48 -0.18
N PRO A 194 7.86 16.32 0.77
CA PRO A 194 8.22 17.39 1.68
C PRO A 194 8.73 18.62 0.93
N LEU A 195 8.44 19.81 1.46
CA LEU A 195 9.01 21.05 0.93
C LEU A 195 10.52 21.11 1.24
N GLY A 196 11.33 21.33 0.23
CA GLY A 196 12.80 21.44 0.37
C GLY A 196 13.53 20.15 -0.07
N GLU A 197 14.60 19.80 0.64
CA GLU A 197 15.39 18.60 0.35
C GLU A 197 14.74 17.37 1.00
N GLY A 198 14.34 16.40 0.19
CA GLY A 198 13.74 15.16 0.67
C GLY A 198 13.41 14.23 -0.49
N ALA A 199 13.21 12.94 -0.18
CA ALA A 199 12.72 12.00 -1.18
C ALA A 199 11.25 12.30 -1.49
N PRO A 200 10.83 12.24 -2.77
CA PRO A 200 9.44 12.37 -3.14
C PRO A 200 8.58 11.31 -2.47
N VAL A 201 7.38 11.70 -2.03
CA VAL A 201 6.38 10.82 -1.44
C VAL A 201 5.07 10.97 -2.18
N TYR A 202 4.62 9.89 -2.77
CA TYR A 202 3.34 9.81 -3.46
C TYR A 202 2.42 8.85 -2.74
N ALA A 203 1.12 9.13 -2.79
CA ALA A 203 0.14 8.25 -2.17
C ALA A 203 -1.12 8.10 -3.02
N VAL A 204 -1.70 6.91 -2.99
CA VAL A 204 -3.06 6.66 -3.45
C VAL A 204 -3.87 6.16 -2.26
N ILE A 205 -5.00 6.81 -2.02
CA ILE A 205 -5.94 6.48 -0.95
C ILE A 205 -7.28 6.12 -1.58
N ALA A 206 -7.92 5.08 -1.07
CA ALA A 206 -9.29 4.74 -1.43
C ALA A 206 -10.04 4.19 -0.23
N LYS A 207 -11.37 4.17 -0.30
CA LYS A 207 -12.25 3.60 0.72
C LYS A 207 -12.85 2.29 0.22
N SER A 208 -12.85 1.27 1.06
CA SER A 208 -13.52 0.01 0.76
C SER A 208 -15.01 0.27 0.50
N ALA A 209 -15.53 -0.29 -0.60
CA ALA A 209 -16.95 -0.26 -0.90
C ALA A 209 -17.74 -1.35 -0.11
N GLY A 210 -17.01 -2.21 0.61
CA GLY A 210 -17.58 -3.43 1.17
C GLY A 210 -17.65 -4.58 0.13
N PRO A 211 -18.24 -5.71 0.49
CA PRO A 211 -18.40 -6.84 -0.43
C PRO A 211 -19.23 -6.39 -1.62
N VAL A 212 -18.71 -6.65 -2.82
CA VAL A 212 -19.49 -6.49 -4.05
C VAL A 212 -20.62 -7.50 -3.94
N GLY A 213 -21.83 -7.00 -3.73
CA GLY A 213 -23.02 -7.86 -3.72
C GLY A 213 -23.03 -8.69 -5.00
N ALA A 214 -23.16 -10.01 -4.87
CA ALA A 214 -23.48 -10.82 -6.03
C ALA A 214 -24.78 -10.22 -6.62
N CYS A 215 -24.70 -9.67 -7.83
CA CYS A 215 -25.91 -9.36 -8.59
C CYS A 215 -26.62 -10.70 -8.80
N ASP A 216 -27.78 -10.86 -8.14
CA ASP A 216 -28.74 -11.91 -8.42
C ASP A 216 -29.24 -11.81 -9.87
#